data_6e6ea20b2bab483e56adbb45a0fb60dc
#
_entry.id   6e6ea20b2bab483e56adbb45a0fb60dc
#
_cell.length_a   1.000
_cell.length_b   1.000
_cell.length_c   1.000
_cell.angle_alpha   90.00
_cell.angle_beta   90.00
_cell.angle_gamma   90.00
#
_symmetry.space_group_name_H-M   'P 1'
#
loop_
_entity.id
_entity.type
_entity.pdbx_description
1 polymer ?
#
loop_
_entity_poly.entity_id
_entity_poly.type
_entity_poly.pdbx_seq_one_letter_code
_entity_poly.pdbx_strand_id
1 'polypeptide(L)'
;MAQVPTGTLFSIATTFGSAITVTAISNATEAVCTASAHGLSNGDVVEITSGWGRLNRRVFEIEVVDAGSFKLLKANTASTAHFPPGTGGGSVREITAWQQLSKVMNPQTSGGDPKTVTYKFIESDVEYSMNDGFTATSMTLEFDDDDTTAGYTALRNFTDTQSDTVLKMLMRSGARVYLPCTLALNDVPQLQDGQINRIRGQFNGNNRHSRYSA
;
A
#
# COMPACT_ATOMS: atom_id res chain seq x y z
N MET A 1 21.62 -8.74 -2.96
CA MET A 1 21.86 -8.98 -4.40
C MET A 1 21.19 -7.85 -5.18
N ALA A 2 21.88 -7.20 -6.10
CA ALA A 2 21.31 -6.14 -6.93
C ALA A 2 20.25 -6.74 -7.88
N GLN A 3 19.15 -6.03 -8.11
CA GLN A 3 18.06 -6.47 -8.99
C GLN A 3 17.73 -5.37 -9.99
N VAL A 4 17.39 -5.77 -11.20
CA VAL A 4 16.92 -4.86 -12.25
C VAL A 4 15.39 -4.83 -12.25
N PRO A 5 14.75 -3.71 -12.63
CA PRO A 5 13.29 -3.60 -12.64
C PRO A 5 12.61 -4.44 -13.73
N THR A 6 13.37 -4.91 -14.71
CA THR A 6 12.86 -5.71 -15.83
C THR A 6 12.19 -7.00 -15.33
N GLY A 7 10.94 -7.22 -15.77
CA GLY A 7 10.13 -8.36 -15.34
C GLY A 7 9.31 -8.11 -14.07
N THR A 8 9.26 -6.87 -13.57
CA THR A 8 8.31 -6.47 -12.52
C THR A 8 6.92 -6.35 -13.11
N LEU A 9 5.94 -6.99 -12.44
CA LEU A 9 4.52 -6.89 -12.80
C LEU A 9 3.81 -5.94 -11.85
N PHE A 10 2.96 -5.09 -12.42
CA PHE A 10 2.11 -4.17 -11.68
C PHE A 10 0.66 -4.62 -11.80
N SER A 11 -0.08 -4.56 -10.69
CA SER A 11 -1.50 -4.87 -10.66
C SER A 11 -2.22 -3.95 -9.67
N ILE A 12 -3.47 -3.64 -9.93
CA ILE A 12 -4.33 -2.90 -9.00
C ILE A 12 -5.43 -3.81 -8.46
N ALA A 13 -5.80 -3.58 -7.20
CA ALA A 13 -6.95 -4.25 -6.60
C ALA A 13 -8.24 -3.70 -7.23
N THR A 14 -9.08 -4.59 -7.76
CA THR A 14 -10.35 -4.19 -8.40
C THR A 14 -11.57 -4.58 -7.60
N THR A 15 -11.47 -5.60 -6.76
CA THR A 15 -12.59 -6.08 -5.95
C THR A 15 -12.12 -6.35 -4.53
N PHE A 16 -12.91 -5.86 -3.59
CA PHE A 16 -12.74 -6.10 -2.17
C PHE A 16 -13.92 -6.94 -1.66
N GLY A 17 -13.64 -7.89 -0.80
CA GLY A 17 -14.64 -8.66 -0.07
C GLY A 17 -15.41 -7.79 0.92
N SER A 18 -16.42 -8.37 1.54
CA SER A 18 -17.18 -7.73 2.61
C SER A 18 -16.27 -7.41 3.81
N ALA A 19 -16.56 -6.31 4.49
CA ALA A 19 -15.83 -5.95 5.70
C ALA A 19 -16.08 -6.96 6.83
N ILE A 20 -15.00 -7.52 7.38
CA ILE A 20 -15.00 -8.44 8.51
C ILE A 20 -14.61 -7.64 9.75
N THR A 21 -15.43 -7.68 10.78
CA THR A 21 -15.18 -6.95 12.03
C THR A 21 -13.99 -7.56 12.78
N VAL A 22 -13.02 -6.74 13.13
CA VAL A 22 -11.90 -7.06 14.02
C VAL A 22 -12.15 -6.43 15.38
N THR A 23 -12.41 -7.26 16.38
CA THR A 23 -12.76 -6.80 17.74
C THR A 23 -11.54 -6.36 18.53
N ALA A 24 -10.39 -6.96 18.29
CA ALA A 24 -9.14 -6.64 18.97
C ALA A 24 -7.93 -6.92 18.07
N ILE A 25 -6.85 -6.19 18.32
CA ILE A 25 -5.53 -6.43 17.71
C ILE A 25 -4.51 -6.46 18.85
N SER A 26 -3.65 -7.48 18.85
CA SER A 26 -2.62 -7.65 19.88
C SER A 26 -1.44 -6.69 19.69
N ASN A 27 -0.78 -6.35 20.80
CA ASN A 27 0.53 -5.69 20.79
C ASN A 27 1.64 -6.74 20.69
N ALA A 28 2.08 -7.07 19.48
CA ALA A 28 3.08 -8.10 19.20
C ALA A 28 3.96 -7.73 18.01
N THR A 29 5.05 -8.47 17.80
CA THR A 29 5.96 -8.30 16.64
C THR A 29 5.29 -8.71 15.33
N GLU A 30 4.30 -9.61 15.40
CA GLU A 30 3.29 -9.86 14.37
C GLU A 30 1.93 -9.77 15.04
N ALA A 31 1.19 -8.72 14.68
CA ALA A 31 -0.09 -8.42 15.28
C ALA A 31 -1.11 -9.53 14.98
N VAL A 32 -1.78 -10.05 16.04
CA VAL A 32 -2.90 -11.00 15.92
C VAL A 32 -4.20 -10.22 15.98
N CYS A 33 -5.03 -10.39 14.96
CA CYS A 33 -6.38 -9.85 14.88
C CYS A 33 -7.38 -10.90 15.37
N THR A 34 -8.32 -10.48 16.23
CA THR A 34 -9.45 -11.31 16.65
C THR A 34 -10.68 -10.96 15.81
N ALA A 35 -11.18 -11.92 15.04
CA ALA A 35 -12.32 -11.76 14.15
C ALA A 35 -13.08 -13.09 14.04
N SER A 36 -14.27 -13.15 14.60
CA SER A 36 -15.07 -14.39 14.63
C SER A 36 -15.50 -14.81 13.23
N ALA A 37 -15.29 -16.09 12.91
CA ALA A 37 -15.71 -16.71 11.64
C ALA A 37 -15.27 -15.91 10.39
N HIS A 38 -14.01 -15.48 10.36
CA HIS A 38 -13.49 -14.55 9.33
C HIS A 38 -13.43 -15.16 7.92
N GLY A 39 -13.39 -16.48 7.77
CA GLY A 39 -13.40 -17.17 6.47
C GLY A 39 -12.17 -16.94 5.58
N LEU A 40 -11.14 -16.26 6.08
CA LEU A 40 -9.89 -15.99 5.35
C LEU A 40 -8.98 -17.21 5.35
N SER A 41 -8.06 -17.27 4.38
CA SER A 41 -7.07 -18.32 4.18
C SER A 41 -5.63 -17.80 4.29
N ASN A 42 -4.68 -18.70 4.53
CA ASN A 42 -3.26 -18.34 4.55
C ASN A 42 -2.81 -17.75 3.22
N GLY A 43 -2.16 -16.60 3.28
CA GLY A 43 -1.66 -15.88 2.10
C GLY A 43 -2.66 -14.92 1.47
N ASP A 44 -3.89 -14.85 1.98
CA ASP A 44 -4.82 -13.80 1.57
C ASP A 44 -4.25 -12.43 1.87
N VAL A 45 -4.61 -11.46 1.03
CA VAL A 45 -4.19 -10.07 1.17
C VAL A 45 -5.37 -9.26 1.67
N VAL A 46 -5.19 -8.60 2.80
CA VAL A 46 -6.25 -7.81 3.42
C VAL A 46 -5.85 -6.35 3.58
N GLU A 47 -6.81 -5.46 3.37
CA GLU A 47 -6.72 -4.06 3.77
C GLU A 47 -7.36 -3.91 5.14
N ILE A 48 -6.67 -3.23 6.06
CA ILE A 48 -7.13 -3.03 7.43
C ILE A 48 -7.62 -1.59 7.66
N THR A 49 -8.78 -1.47 8.29
CA THR A 49 -9.25 -0.25 8.94
C THR A 49 -9.11 -0.43 10.44
N SER A 50 -8.38 0.44 11.11
CA SER A 50 -8.08 0.30 12.54
C SER A 50 -8.14 1.64 13.25
N GLY A 51 -8.48 1.62 14.53
CA GLY A 51 -8.34 2.79 15.40
C GLY A 51 -6.90 3.27 15.59
N TRP A 52 -5.92 2.44 15.25
CA TRP A 52 -4.51 2.84 15.23
C TRP A 52 -4.12 3.46 13.89
N GLY A 53 -3.90 4.77 13.84
CA GLY A 53 -3.58 5.49 12.60
C GLY A 53 -2.38 4.91 11.81
N ARG A 54 -1.39 4.30 12.50
CA ARG A 54 -0.25 3.65 11.86
C ARG A 54 -0.58 2.33 11.16
N LEU A 55 -1.72 1.69 11.48
CA LEU A 55 -2.24 0.51 10.81
C LEU A 55 -3.37 0.83 9.83
N ASN A 56 -4.10 1.90 10.06
CA ASN A 56 -5.28 2.26 9.28
C ASN A 56 -4.97 2.37 7.79
N ARG A 57 -5.79 1.77 6.93
CA ARG A 57 -5.62 1.72 5.46
C ARG A 57 -4.33 1.04 4.99
N ARG A 58 -3.69 0.21 5.81
CA ARG A 58 -2.54 -0.59 5.36
C ARG A 58 -2.99 -1.93 4.84
N VAL A 59 -2.12 -2.53 4.04
CA VAL A 59 -2.36 -3.83 3.40
C VAL A 59 -1.36 -4.85 3.89
N PHE A 60 -1.83 -6.04 4.25
CA PHE A 60 -1.01 -7.11 4.77
C PHE A 60 -1.38 -8.45 4.15
N GLU A 61 -0.38 -9.31 3.99
CA GLU A 61 -0.59 -10.76 3.84
C GLU A 61 -0.88 -11.34 5.24
N ILE A 62 -1.71 -12.36 5.31
CA ILE A 62 -2.13 -12.95 6.57
C ILE A 62 -1.71 -14.41 6.71
N GLU A 63 -1.61 -14.85 7.97
CA GLU A 63 -1.52 -16.24 8.38
C GLU A 63 -2.66 -16.53 9.37
N VAL A 64 -3.48 -17.51 9.03
CA VAL A 64 -4.60 -17.94 9.88
C VAL A 64 -4.06 -18.70 11.09
N VAL A 65 -4.50 -18.31 12.28
CA VAL A 65 -4.20 -18.99 13.53
C VAL A 65 -5.30 -20.02 13.85
N ASP A 66 -6.54 -19.57 13.79
CA ASP A 66 -7.75 -20.39 13.97
C ASP A 66 -8.96 -19.71 13.31
N ALA A 67 -10.15 -20.29 13.45
CA ALA A 67 -11.39 -19.74 12.85
C ALA A 67 -11.79 -18.36 13.41
N GLY A 68 -11.21 -17.92 14.50
CA GLY A 68 -11.50 -16.63 15.18
C GLY A 68 -10.34 -15.67 15.20
N SER A 69 -9.18 -16.05 14.64
CA SER A 69 -7.99 -15.19 14.68
C SER A 69 -7.01 -15.42 13.53
N PHE A 70 -6.32 -14.36 13.12
CA PHE A 70 -5.27 -14.39 12.11
C PHE A 70 -4.17 -13.37 12.43
N LYS A 71 -2.96 -13.59 11.95
CA LYS A 71 -1.82 -12.69 12.07
C LYS A 71 -1.74 -11.78 10.84
N LEU A 72 -1.38 -10.54 11.06
CA LEU A 72 -0.91 -9.62 10.03
C LEU A 72 0.61 -9.80 9.89
N LEU A 73 1.06 -10.43 8.82
CA LEU A 73 2.48 -10.71 8.62
C LEU A 73 3.29 -9.42 8.55
N LYS A 74 4.39 -9.36 9.30
CA LYS A 74 5.29 -8.18 9.41
C LYS A 74 4.65 -6.92 10.01
N ALA A 75 3.48 -7.00 10.62
CA ALA A 75 2.87 -5.90 11.34
C ALA A 75 3.37 -5.86 12.78
N ASN A 76 4.39 -5.06 13.07
CA ASN A 76 4.89 -4.89 14.43
C ASN A 76 4.10 -3.80 15.16
N THR A 77 3.35 -4.22 16.18
CA THR A 77 2.53 -3.38 17.07
C THR A 77 2.98 -3.44 18.53
N ALA A 78 4.18 -3.94 18.81
CA ALA A 78 4.68 -4.13 20.17
C ALA A 78 4.81 -2.82 20.99
N SER A 79 5.00 -1.68 20.31
CA SER A 79 5.11 -0.38 20.99
C SER A 79 3.75 0.15 21.42
N THR A 80 3.42 0.06 22.69
CA THR A 80 2.16 0.59 23.26
C THR A 80 2.03 2.10 23.18
N ALA A 81 3.14 2.83 23.06
CA ALA A 81 3.12 4.28 22.83
C ALA A 81 2.53 4.65 21.46
N HIS A 82 2.75 3.83 20.44
CA HIS A 82 2.22 4.04 19.10
C HIS A 82 0.94 3.25 18.82
N PHE A 83 0.69 2.20 19.59
CA PHE A 83 -0.44 1.30 19.50
C PHE A 83 -1.06 1.12 20.88
N PRO A 84 -1.85 2.10 21.38
CA PRO A 84 -2.44 2.02 22.70
C PRO A 84 -3.34 0.79 22.83
N PRO A 85 -3.18 -0.04 23.89
CA PRO A 85 -3.97 -1.25 24.09
C PRO A 85 -5.47 -0.98 24.09
N GLY A 86 -6.26 -1.88 23.50
CA GLY A 86 -7.71 -1.82 23.48
C GLY A 86 -8.32 -0.87 22.44
N THR A 87 -7.52 -0.08 21.71
CA THR A 87 -8.03 0.90 20.73
C THR A 87 -7.79 0.48 19.27
N GLY A 88 -7.21 -0.70 19.04
CA GLY A 88 -6.83 -1.18 17.70
C GLY A 88 -7.95 -1.81 16.89
N GLY A 89 -9.12 -2.06 17.47
CA GLY A 89 -10.26 -2.66 16.78
C GLY A 89 -10.69 -1.90 15.52
N GLY A 90 -11.41 -2.60 14.64
CA GLY A 90 -11.87 -2.03 13.38
C GLY A 90 -12.42 -3.09 12.44
N SER A 91 -11.96 -3.12 11.21
CA SER A 91 -12.36 -4.12 10.21
C SER A 91 -11.24 -4.44 9.24
N VAL A 92 -11.34 -5.59 8.59
CA VAL A 92 -10.51 -5.94 7.43
C VAL A 92 -11.42 -6.30 6.27
N ARG A 93 -10.92 -6.09 5.06
CA ARG A 93 -11.54 -6.60 3.83
C ARG A 93 -10.47 -7.26 2.97
N GLU A 94 -10.79 -8.44 2.50
CA GLU A 94 -9.93 -9.20 1.59
C GLU A 94 -9.89 -8.53 0.21
N ILE A 95 -8.74 -8.59 -0.46
CA ILE A 95 -8.62 -8.21 -1.87
C ILE A 95 -8.82 -9.45 -2.71
N THR A 96 -10.00 -9.60 -3.29
CA THR A 96 -10.42 -10.82 -3.98
C THR A 96 -10.06 -10.83 -5.47
N ALA A 97 -9.85 -9.67 -6.09
CA ALA A 97 -9.45 -9.59 -7.49
C ALA A 97 -8.39 -8.52 -7.75
N TRP A 98 -7.46 -8.88 -8.64
CA TRP A 98 -6.38 -8.04 -9.10
C TRP A 98 -6.43 -7.90 -10.63
N GLN A 99 -6.34 -6.66 -11.13
CA GLN A 99 -6.18 -6.40 -12.55
C GLN A 99 -4.72 -6.04 -12.84
N GLN A 100 -4.07 -6.85 -13.69
CA GLN A 100 -2.71 -6.55 -14.13
C GLN A 100 -2.70 -5.33 -15.06
N LEU A 101 -1.72 -4.45 -14.84
CA LEU A 101 -1.41 -3.32 -15.70
C LEU A 101 -0.35 -3.76 -16.70
N SER A 102 -0.70 -3.71 -17.97
CA SER A 102 0.19 -4.07 -19.08
C SER A 102 0.88 -2.83 -19.66
N LYS A 103 1.96 -3.06 -20.40
CA LYS A 103 2.70 -2.02 -21.14
C LYS A 103 3.17 -0.85 -20.25
N VAL A 104 3.57 -1.16 -19.02
CA VAL A 104 4.09 -0.19 -18.06
C VAL A 104 5.50 0.23 -18.44
N MET A 105 5.74 1.53 -18.44
CA MET A 105 7.03 2.17 -18.71
C MET A 105 7.40 3.12 -17.57
N ASN A 106 8.70 3.39 -17.44
CA ASN A 106 9.25 4.45 -16.58
C ASN A 106 8.64 4.52 -15.15
N PRO A 107 8.66 3.45 -14.36
CA PRO A 107 8.16 3.50 -13.00
C PRO A 107 9.03 4.45 -12.16
N GLN A 108 8.40 5.45 -11.52
CA GLN A 108 9.06 6.42 -10.67
C GLN A 108 8.40 6.45 -9.31
N THR A 109 9.19 6.39 -8.24
CA THR A 109 8.71 6.50 -6.85
C THR A 109 9.22 7.82 -6.27
N SER A 110 8.36 8.52 -5.53
CA SER A 110 8.68 9.76 -4.84
C SER A 110 8.12 9.71 -3.41
N GLY A 111 8.76 10.45 -2.50
CA GLY A 111 8.36 10.50 -1.10
C GLY A 111 8.78 9.26 -0.31
N GLY A 112 8.22 9.13 0.91
CA GLY A 112 8.65 8.12 1.88
C GLY A 112 9.90 8.54 2.67
N ASP A 113 10.43 9.74 2.41
CA ASP A 113 11.58 10.29 3.12
C ASP A 113 11.21 10.68 4.55
N PRO A 114 12.16 10.57 5.51
CA PRO A 114 11.95 11.04 6.87
C PRO A 114 11.72 12.54 6.87
N LYS A 115 10.68 12.97 7.57
CA LYS A 115 10.41 14.38 7.85
C LYS A 115 11.03 14.71 9.20
N THR A 116 11.88 15.74 9.24
CA THR A 116 12.59 16.17 10.44
C THR A 116 12.21 17.58 10.84
N VAL A 117 12.19 17.84 12.14
CA VAL A 117 12.09 19.18 12.72
C VAL A 117 13.41 19.48 13.41
N THR A 118 14.01 20.60 13.06
CA THR A 118 15.22 21.10 13.73
C THR A 118 14.85 22.10 14.79
N TYR A 119 15.56 22.09 15.92
CA TYR A 119 15.39 23.04 17.02
C TYR A 119 16.73 23.31 17.69
N LYS A 120 16.85 24.48 18.30
CA LYS A 120 18.03 24.91 19.05
C LYS A 120 17.58 25.56 20.36
N PHE A 121 18.21 25.18 21.46
CA PHE A 121 18.05 25.90 22.72
C PHE A 121 18.92 27.16 22.70
N ILE A 122 18.47 28.24 23.37
CA ILE A 122 19.18 29.55 23.38
C ILE A 122 20.56 29.42 24.06
N GLU A 123 20.66 28.52 25.03
CA GLU A 123 21.89 28.22 25.78
C GLU A 123 22.84 27.26 25.07
N SER A 124 22.46 26.68 23.91
CA SER A 124 23.27 25.70 23.20
C SER A 124 23.77 26.25 21.87
N ASP A 125 25.01 25.97 21.53
CA ASP A 125 25.59 26.26 20.21
C ASP A 125 25.26 25.21 19.17
N VAL A 126 24.67 24.05 19.61
CA VAL A 126 24.34 22.91 18.75
C VAL A 126 22.88 22.94 18.36
N GLU A 127 22.60 22.69 17.09
CA GLU A 127 21.27 22.42 16.56
C GLU A 127 20.93 20.94 16.66
N TYR A 128 19.72 20.64 17.09
CA TYR A 128 19.19 19.27 17.24
C TYR A 128 18.16 18.99 16.15
N SER A 129 18.08 17.73 15.71
CA SER A 129 17.10 17.27 14.74
C SER A 129 16.30 16.10 15.30
N MET A 130 14.99 16.14 15.14
CA MET A 130 14.06 15.12 15.61
C MET A 130 13.17 14.67 14.44
N ASN A 131 12.92 13.36 14.33
CA ASN A 131 12.02 12.82 13.31
C ASN A 131 10.55 13.16 13.64
N ASP A 132 9.82 13.74 12.68
CA ASP A 132 8.38 14.09 12.75
C ASP A 132 7.51 13.18 11.87
N GLY A 133 8.05 12.06 11.38
CA GLY A 133 7.33 11.11 10.53
C GLY A 133 7.94 10.94 9.16
N PHE A 134 7.09 10.71 8.16
CA PHE A 134 7.52 10.46 6.77
C PHE A 134 6.65 11.26 5.80
N THR A 135 7.24 11.68 4.69
CA THR A 135 6.50 12.28 3.58
C THR A 135 5.60 11.23 2.93
N ALA A 136 4.50 11.68 2.33
CA ALA A 136 3.60 10.78 1.61
C ALA A 136 4.35 10.10 0.44
N THR A 137 4.21 8.79 0.32
CA THR A 137 4.79 8.04 -0.80
C THR A 137 3.86 8.16 -2.00
N SER A 138 4.41 8.42 -3.17
CA SER A 138 3.67 8.34 -4.42
C SER A 138 4.45 7.53 -5.45
N MET A 139 3.73 6.92 -6.38
CA MET A 139 4.31 6.22 -7.51
C MET A 139 3.66 6.70 -8.81
N THR A 140 4.48 6.99 -9.78
CA THR A 140 4.05 7.36 -11.12
C THR A 140 4.44 6.25 -12.09
N LEU A 141 3.47 5.81 -12.89
CA LEU A 141 3.67 4.86 -13.97
C LEU A 141 3.26 5.52 -15.29
N GLU A 142 4.06 5.33 -16.31
CA GLU A 142 3.68 5.64 -17.68
C GLU A 142 3.20 4.35 -18.36
N PHE A 143 2.21 4.48 -19.22
CA PHE A 143 1.62 3.38 -19.98
C PHE A 143 1.59 3.76 -21.45
N ASP A 144 1.63 2.75 -22.32
CA ASP A 144 1.27 2.92 -23.74
C ASP A 144 -0.17 3.43 -23.84
N ASP A 145 -0.40 4.34 -24.78
CA ASP A 145 -1.71 4.93 -25.07
C ASP A 145 -2.62 3.90 -25.78
N ASP A 146 -3.08 2.91 -25.01
CA ASP A 146 -3.97 1.84 -25.48
C ASP A 146 -5.19 1.73 -24.56
N ASP A 147 -6.27 2.34 -24.98
CA ASP A 147 -7.54 2.40 -24.26
C ASP A 147 -8.34 1.09 -24.30
N THR A 148 -7.90 0.11 -25.10
CA THR A 148 -8.58 -1.20 -25.25
C THR A 148 -8.24 -2.17 -24.12
N THR A 149 -7.23 -1.89 -23.30
CA THR A 149 -6.79 -2.80 -22.24
C THR A 149 -7.71 -2.77 -21.02
N ALA A 150 -7.91 -3.94 -20.41
CA ALA A 150 -8.65 -4.05 -19.15
C ALA A 150 -7.99 -3.23 -18.02
N GLY A 151 -6.65 -3.09 -18.06
CA GLY A 151 -5.89 -2.24 -17.15
C GLY A 151 -6.27 -0.78 -17.27
N TYR A 152 -6.35 -0.24 -18.49
CA TYR A 152 -6.79 1.14 -18.75
C TYR A 152 -8.21 1.37 -18.22
N THR A 153 -9.15 0.48 -18.56
CA THR A 153 -10.54 0.59 -18.09
C THR A 153 -10.61 0.64 -16.56
N ALA A 154 -9.85 -0.21 -15.88
CA ALA A 154 -9.78 -0.21 -14.41
C ALA A 154 -9.19 1.09 -13.85
N LEU A 155 -8.07 1.58 -14.42
CA LEU A 155 -7.46 2.85 -14.02
C LEU A 155 -8.43 4.03 -14.17
N ARG A 156 -9.15 4.10 -15.29
CA ARG A 156 -10.14 5.13 -15.55
C ARG A 156 -11.29 5.10 -14.55
N ASN A 157 -11.85 3.91 -14.27
CA ASN A 157 -12.93 3.75 -13.30
C ASN A 157 -12.53 4.24 -11.90
N PHE A 158 -11.32 3.91 -11.42
CA PHE A 158 -10.83 4.39 -10.13
C PHE A 158 -10.59 5.90 -10.12
N THR A 159 -10.15 6.47 -11.23
CA THR A 159 -9.97 7.92 -11.37
C THR A 159 -11.31 8.65 -11.34
N ASP A 160 -12.31 8.16 -12.07
CA ASP A 160 -13.64 8.78 -12.16
C ASP A 160 -14.39 8.70 -10.81
N THR A 161 -14.23 7.58 -10.08
CA THR A 161 -14.87 7.38 -8.77
C THR A 161 -14.08 7.94 -7.60
N GLN A 162 -12.81 8.31 -7.80
CA GLN A 162 -11.87 8.74 -6.75
C GLN A 162 -11.80 7.74 -5.58
N SER A 163 -11.93 6.46 -5.89
CA SER A 163 -11.95 5.39 -4.91
C SER A 163 -10.56 4.96 -4.52
N ASP A 164 -10.41 4.49 -3.27
CA ASP A 164 -9.17 3.88 -2.78
C ASP A 164 -8.94 2.51 -3.45
N THR A 165 -7.70 2.24 -3.78
CA THR A 165 -7.25 0.96 -4.32
C THR A 165 -5.89 0.57 -3.73
N VAL A 166 -5.34 -0.54 -4.17
CA VAL A 166 -4.02 -1.02 -3.78
C VAL A 166 -3.20 -1.32 -5.01
N LEU A 167 -2.04 -0.71 -5.13
CA LEU A 167 -1.06 -1.05 -6.15
C LEU A 167 -0.18 -2.19 -5.64
N LYS A 168 -0.17 -3.30 -6.35
CA LYS A 168 0.70 -4.45 -6.11
C LYS A 168 1.83 -4.45 -7.13
N MET A 169 3.05 -4.56 -6.63
CA MET A 169 4.25 -4.77 -7.42
C MET A 169 4.79 -6.16 -7.13
N LEU A 170 4.87 -7.01 -8.14
CA LEU A 170 5.50 -8.33 -8.07
C LEU A 170 6.84 -8.25 -8.80
N MET A 171 7.92 -8.30 -8.05
CA MET A 171 9.28 -8.27 -8.61
C MET A 171 9.66 -9.63 -9.19
N ARG A 172 10.58 -9.63 -10.13
CA ARG A 172 11.12 -10.87 -10.73
C ARG A 172 11.68 -11.85 -9.69
N SER A 173 12.16 -11.36 -8.56
CA SER A 173 12.62 -12.18 -7.43
C SER A 173 11.50 -12.89 -6.65
N GLY A 174 10.22 -12.65 -6.97
CA GLY A 174 9.09 -13.11 -6.18
C GLY A 174 8.73 -12.17 -5.02
N ALA A 175 9.53 -11.14 -4.75
CA ALA A 175 9.20 -10.16 -3.72
C ALA A 175 7.95 -9.34 -4.11
N ARG A 176 7.09 -9.10 -3.14
CA ARG A 176 5.81 -8.40 -3.30
C ARG A 176 5.80 -7.11 -2.49
N VAL A 177 5.26 -6.06 -3.10
CA VAL A 177 5.04 -4.78 -2.42
C VAL A 177 3.59 -4.36 -2.65
N TYR A 178 2.91 -3.95 -1.58
CA TYR A 178 1.54 -3.46 -1.61
C TYR A 178 1.53 -2.01 -1.15
N LEU A 179 1.08 -1.12 -2.01
CA LEU A 179 0.91 0.31 -1.72
C LEU A 179 -0.58 0.64 -1.72
N PRO A 180 -1.19 0.87 -0.54
CA PRO A 180 -2.54 1.41 -0.48
C PRO A 180 -2.53 2.84 -1.02
N CYS A 181 -3.38 3.15 -1.98
CA CYS A 181 -3.30 4.43 -2.69
C CYS A 181 -4.65 4.88 -3.26
N THR A 182 -4.71 6.17 -3.56
CA THR A 182 -5.70 6.76 -4.45
C THR A 182 -5.04 6.99 -5.80
N LEU A 183 -5.77 6.71 -6.88
CA LEU A 183 -5.27 6.79 -8.23
C LEU A 183 -5.80 8.03 -8.95
N ALA A 184 -4.94 8.67 -9.74
CA ALA A 184 -5.30 9.68 -10.72
C ALA A 184 -4.65 9.33 -12.06
N LEU A 185 -5.46 9.03 -13.06
CA LEU A 185 -5.03 8.82 -14.45
C LEU A 185 -5.11 10.15 -15.21
N ASN A 186 -4.02 10.54 -15.83
CA ASN A 186 -4.03 11.55 -16.88
C ASN A 186 -3.99 10.81 -18.22
N ASP A 187 -5.15 10.72 -18.86
CA ASP A 187 -5.35 10.02 -20.13
C ASP A 187 -5.15 10.93 -21.36
N VAL A 188 -4.69 12.17 -21.16
CA VAL A 188 -4.24 13.02 -22.26
C VAL A 188 -2.89 12.49 -22.75
N PRO A 189 -2.81 12.02 -24.01
CA PRO A 189 -1.58 11.46 -24.53
C PRO A 189 -0.43 12.46 -24.55
N GLN A 190 0.73 12.03 -24.08
CA GLN A 190 1.97 12.78 -24.23
C GLN A 190 2.58 12.41 -25.58
N LEU A 191 2.60 13.39 -26.47
CA LEU A 191 3.09 13.25 -27.83
C LEU A 191 4.50 13.82 -27.92
N GLN A 192 5.47 13.00 -28.31
CA GLN A 192 6.85 13.40 -28.54
C GLN A 192 7.36 12.74 -29.82
N ASP A 193 7.93 13.54 -30.72
CA ASP A 193 8.48 13.02 -31.98
C ASP A 193 9.53 11.94 -31.75
N GLY A 194 9.44 10.84 -32.49
CA GLY A 194 10.32 9.68 -32.33
C GLY A 194 10.06 8.79 -31.10
N GLN A 195 8.99 9.02 -30.36
CA GLN A 195 8.58 8.20 -29.22
C GLN A 195 7.13 7.71 -29.39
N ILE A 196 6.81 6.60 -28.72
CA ILE A 196 5.43 6.11 -28.62
C ILE A 196 4.61 7.05 -27.74
N ASN A 197 3.32 7.17 -28.03
CA ASN A 197 2.38 7.93 -27.22
C ASN A 197 2.27 7.29 -25.83
N ARG A 198 2.19 8.11 -24.79
CA ARG A 198 2.11 7.65 -23.40
C ARG A 198 1.03 8.38 -22.64
N ILE A 199 0.39 7.66 -21.75
CA ILE A 199 -0.48 8.19 -20.71
C ILE A 199 0.17 7.98 -19.35
N ARG A 200 -0.27 8.73 -18.34
CA ARG A 200 0.37 8.75 -17.02
C ARG A 200 -0.63 8.48 -15.90
N GLY A 201 -0.35 7.46 -15.09
CA GLY A 201 -1.05 7.18 -13.85
C GLY A 201 -0.22 7.59 -12.63
N GLN A 202 -0.83 8.32 -11.72
CA GLN A 202 -0.24 8.70 -10.44
C GLN A 202 -0.96 7.98 -9.30
N PHE A 203 -0.22 7.26 -8.46
CA PHE A 203 -0.68 6.50 -7.32
C PHE A 203 -0.21 7.20 -6.04
N ASN A 204 -1.12 7.88 -5.34
CA ASN A 204 -0.82 8.60 -4.12
C ASN A 204 -1.07 7.71 -2.91
N GLY A 205 -0.03 7.39 -2.15
CA GLY A 205 -0.11 6.48 -1.01
C GLY A 205 -0.94 7.04 0.14
N ASN A 206 -1.92 6.26 0.59
CA ASN A 206 -2.79 6.60 1.73
C ASN A 206 -2.14 6.28 3.08
N ASN A 207 -1.16 5.35 3.10
CA ASN A 207 -0.32 5.00 4.24
C ASN A 207 0.94 4.28 3.73
N ARG A 208 1.79 3.81 4.64
CA ARG A 208 3.04 3.09 4.32
C ARG A 208 2.75 1.79 3.59
N HIS A 209 3.56 1.50 2.60
CA HIS A 209 3.55 0.23 1.90
C HIS A 209 3.97 -0.94 2.80
N SER A 210 3.57 -2.15 2.43
CA SER A 210 4.04 -3.40 3.03
C SER A 210 4.87 -4.17 1.99
N ARG A 211 5.97 -4.78 2.43
CA ARG A 211 6.90 -5.51 1.55
C ARG A 211 7.18 -6.89 2.09
N TYR A 212 7.07 -7.89 1.20
CA TYR A 212 7.33 -9.29 1.47
C TYR A 212 8.48 -9.78 0.57
N SER A 213 9.39 -10.54 1.15
CA SER A 213 10.41 -11.28 0.38
C SER A 213 9.75 -12.47 -0.34
N ALA A 214 10.46 -13.00 -1.32
CA ALA A 214 10.10 -14.26 -1.94
C ALA A 214 10.18 -15.39 -0.93
#